data_63fcd71b44684cb2c2bc53fd3e5a8846
#
_entry.id   63fcd71b44684cb2c2bc53fd3e5a8846
#
_cell.length_a   1.000
_cell.length_b   1.000
_cell.length_c   1.000
_cell.angle_alpha   90.00
_cell.angle_beta   90.00
_cell.angle_gamma   90.00
#
_symmetry.space_group_name_H-M   'P 1'
#
loop_
_entity.id
_entity.type
_entity.pdbx_description
1 polymer ?
#
loop_
_entity_poly.entity_id
_entity_poly.type
_entity_poly.pdbx_seq_one_letter_code
_entity_poly.pdbx_strand_id
1 'polypeptide(L)'
;IEYVGNEGFPPLRITGTELTGSEISLAGNVSSQYISALLMIGTVLPKGLRLHLTGDIISRPYINLTLQLMRDFGAQADWVSEDCITVSPGGYTDTPFTVESDWSAASYWYQMMAIEGIKNEKIKGGDRSSAKESEDSTKEEAHTAEIELLGLFAHSYQGDSRGAEVF
;
A
#
# COMPACT_ATOMS: atom_id res chain seq x y z
N ILE A 1 -7.57 1.08 -28.65
CA ILE A 1 -7.34 -0.31 -28.23
C ILE A 1 -8.12 -1.21 -29.15
N GLU A 2 -7.46 -2.23 -29.69
CA GLU A 2 -8.05 -3.20 -30.63
C GLU A 2 -7.83 -4.61 -30.10
N TYR A 3 -8.81 -5.48 -30.29
CA TYR A 3 -8.61 -6.91 -30.08
C TYR A 3 -7.93 -7.51 -31.31
N VAL A 4 -6.79 -8.21 -31.10
CA VAL A 4 -6.03 -8.83 -32.19
C VAL A 4 -6.67 -10.15 -32.65
N GLY A 5 -7.40 -10.79 -31.75
CA GLY A 5 -8.12 -12.03 -31.96
C GLY A 5 -9.63 -11.87 -31.69
N ASN A 6 -10.18 -12.68 -30.83
CA ASN A 6 -11.59 -12.64 -30.46
C ASN A 6 -11.90 -11.40 -29.60
N GLU A 7 -13.01 -10.73 -29.88
CA GLU A 7 -13.48 -9.59 -29.11
C GLU A 7 -13.67 -9.97 -27.61
N GLY A 8 -13.22 -9.11 -26.72
CA GLY A 8 -13.27 -9.33 -25.29
C GLY A 8 -12.09 -10.13 -24.71
N PHE A 9 -11.18 -10.63 -25.54
CA PHE A 9 -10.04 -11.45 -25.11
C PHE A 9 -8.70 -10.90 -25.59
N PRO A 10 -7.62 -11.05 -24.80
CA PRO A 10 -6.27 -10.76 -25.27
C PRO A 10 -5.87 -11.74 -26.41
N PRO A 11 -4.89 -11.36 -27.25
CA PRO A 11 -4.02 -10.20 -27.10
C PRO A 11 -4.67 -8.90 -27.57
N LEU A 12 -4.25 -7.79 -26.96
CA LEU A 12 -4.70 -6.44 -27.29
C LEU A 12 -3.60 -5.68 -28.03
N ARG A 13 -3.98 -4.88 -29.02
CA ARG A 13 -3.11 -3.87 -29.60
C ARG A 13 -3.49 -2.51 -29.03
N ILE A 14 -2.54 -1.85 -28.39
CA ILE A 14 -2.71 -0.52 -27.81
C ILE A 14 -1.87 0.45 -28.63
N THR A 15 -2.54 1.34 -29.36
CA THR A 15 -1.88 2.44 -30.06
C THR A 15 -1.73 3.58 -29.07
N GLY A 16 -0.49 4.02 -28.83
CA GLY A 16 -0.21 5.15 -27.96
C GLY A 16 -0.82 6.45 -28.50
N THR A 17 -1.16 7.33 -27.57
CA THR A 17 -1.61 8.69 -27.88
C THR A 17 -1.00 9.65 -26.86
N GLU A 18 -0.86 10.90 -27.24
CA GLU A 18 -0.40 11.92 -26.31
C GLU A 18 -1.50 12.23 -25.29
N LEU A 19 -1.16 12.06 -24.01
CA LEU A 19 -2.04 12.37 -22.90
C LEU A 19 -1.64 13.71 -22.32
N THR A 20 -2.53 14.69 -22.36
CA THR A 20 -2.26 16.05 -21.86
C THR A 20 -2.58 16.22 -20.38
N GLY A 21 -3.33 15.29 -19.81
CA GLY A 21 -3.92 15.42 -18.49
C GLY A 21 -5.15 16.32 -18.48
N SER A 22 -6.05 16.05 -17.58
CA SER A 22 -7.26 16.84 -17.40
C SER A 22 -8.05 16.37 -16.17
N GLU A 23 -9.33 16.55 -16.21
CA GLU A 23 -10.30 16.12 -15.21
C GLU A 23 -10.96 14.82 -15.65
N ILE A 24 -11.00 13.84 -14.74
CA ILE A 24 -11.58 12.52 -14.96
C ILE A 24 -12.50 12.17 -13.81
N SER A 25 -13.63 11.55 -14.08
CA SER A 25 -14.50 10.94 -13.07
C SER A 25 -14.43 9.42 -13.15
N LEU A 26 -14.31 8.78 -11.98
CA LEU A 26 -14.25 7.33 -11.85
C LEU A 26 -15.09 6.89 -10.66
N ALA A 27 -15.74 5.73 -10.75
CA ALA A 27 -16.47 5.19 -9.62
C ALA A 27 -15.52 4.84 -8.45
N GLY A 28 -15.82 5.28 -7.24
CA GLY A 28 -14.98 5.06 -6.05
C GLY A 28 -14.94 3.61 -5.56
N ASN A 29 -15.87 2.78 -6.04
CA ASN A 29 -15.95 1.35 -5.73
C ASN A 29 -15.18 0.45 -6.71
N VAL A 30 -14.48 1.02 -7.69
CA VAL A 30 -13.53 0.23 -8.51
C VAL A 30 -12.30 -0.11 -7.69
N SER A 31 -11.53 -1.10 -8.18
CA SER A 31 -10.26 -1.45 -7.54
C SER A 31 -9.34 -0.23 -7.39
N SER A 32 -8.80 -0.03 -6.20
CA SER A 32 -7.82 1.02 -5.91
C SER A 32 -6.60 0.99 -6.83
N GLN A 33 -6.29 -0.15 -7.43
CA GLN A 33 -5.20 -0.28 -8.39
C GLN A 33 -5.38 0.63 -9.61
N TYR A 34 -6.61 0.78 -10.13
CA TYR A 34 -6.89 1.70 -11.25
C TYR A 34 -6.76 3.16 -10.81
N ILE A 35 -7.26 3.49 -9.62
CA ILE A 35 -7.14 4.82 -9.03
C ILE A 35 -5.66 5.18 -8.84
N SER A 36 -4.90 4.31 -8.19
CA SER A 36 -3.47 4.47 -7.95
C SER A 36 -2.66 4.63 -9.24
N ALA A 37 -2.95 3.82 -10.26
CA ALA A 37 -2.29 3.92 -11.56
C ALA A 37 -2.52 5.29 -12.22
N LEU A 38 -3.75 5.81 -12.19
CA LEU A 38 -4.06 7.14 -12.73
C LEU A 38 -3.36 8.25 -11.94
N LEU A 39 -3.35 8.16 -10.60
CA LEU A 39 -2.66 9.14 -9.75
C LEU A 39 -1.16 9.17 -10.05
N MET A 40 -0.51 8.01 -10.11
CA MET A 40 0.93 7.91 -10.35
C MET A 40 1.37 8.51 -11.69
N ILE A 41 0.59 8.34 -12.75
CA ILE A 41 0.89 8.96 -14.05
C ILE A 41 0.51 10.44 -14.09
N GLY A 42 -0.38 10.89 -13.22
CA GLY A 42 -0.89 12.27 -13.20
C GLY A 42 0.21 13.32 -13.11
N THR A 43 1.28 13.05 -12.35
CA THR A 43 2.38 13.99 -12.14
C THR A 43 3.26 14.20 -13.39
N VAL A 44 3.27 13.25 -14.34
CA VAL A 44 4.04 13.38 -15.60
C VAL A 44 3.17 13.90 -16.75
N LEU A 45 1.88 14.09 -16.53
CA LEU A 45 1.01 14.70 -17.52
C LEU A 45 1.20 16.23 -17.55
N PRO A 46 1.23 16.87 -18.74
CA PRO A 46 1.50 18.31 -18.86
C PRO A 46 0.57 19.22 -18.05
N LYS A 47 -0.67 18.82 -17.85
CA LYS A 47 -1.67 19.56 -17.05
C LYS A 47 -1.97 18.93 -15.69
N GLY A 48 -1.21 17.90 -15.32
CA GLY A 48 -1.53 17.13 -14.13
C GLY A 48 -2.86 16.35 -14.27
N LEU A 49 -3.47 16.03 -13.14
CA LEU A 49 -4.73 15.27 -13.10
C LEU A 49 -5.62 15.81 -11.98
N ARG A 50 -6.91 15.96 -12.27
CA ARG A 50 -7.97 16.09 -11.28
C ARG A 50 -8.89 14.88 -11.38
N LEU A 51 -8.94 14.09 -10.32
CA LEU A 51 -9.69 12.84 -10.28
C LEU A 51 -10.87 12.97 -9.32
N HIS A 52 -12.09 12.85 -9.84
CA HIS A 52 -13.32 12.78 -9.08
C HIS A 52 -13.74 11.33 -8.89
N LEU A 53 -13.95 10.93 -7.64
CA LEU A 53 -14.42 9.61 -7.27
C LEU A 53 -15.91 9.69 -6.95
N THR A 54 -16.75 8.98 -7.71
CA THR A 54 -18.19 8.99 -7.52
C THR A 54 -18.66 7.80 -6.69
N GLY A 55 -19.68 8.00 -5.83
CA GLY A 55 -20.20 6.96 -4.96
C GLY A 55 -19.26 6.61 -3.79
N ASP A 56 -19.39 5.40 -3.28
CA ASP A 56 -18.63 4.93 -2.12
C ASP A 56 -17.16 4.66 -2.47
N ILE A 57 -16.23 5.19 -1.67
CA ILE A 57 -14.80 4.96 -1.85
C ILE A 57 -14.37 3.86 -0.86
N ILE A 58 -14.33 2.62 -1.35
CA ILE A 58 -14.12 1.44 -0.51
C ILE A 58 -12.65 1.32 -0.05
N SER A 59 -11.70 1.64 -0.93
CA SER A 59 -10.28 1.38 -0.74
C SER A 59 -9.48 2.64 -0.40
N ARG A 60 -10.04 3.57 0.35
CA ARG A 60 -9.39 4.83 0.74
C ARG A 60 -7.99 4.65 1.38
N PRO A 61 -7.73 3.66 2.27
CA PRO A 61 -6.40 3.44 2.83
C PRO A 61 -5.33 3.19 1.77
N TYR A 62 -5.63 2.42 0.72
CA TYR A 62 -4.68 2.16 -0.38
C TYR A 62 -4.44 3.38 -1.26
N ILE A 63 -5.46 4.21 -1.45
CA ILE A 63 -5.30 5.50 -2.14
C ILE A 63 -4.38 6.40 -1.31
N ASN A 64 -4.57 6.48 -0.01
CA ASN A 64 -3.75 7.27 0.90
C ASN A 64 -2.29 6.79 0.93
N LEU A 65 -2.06 5.48 0.92
CA LEU A 65 -0.73 4.88 0.79
C LEU A 65 -0.06 5.37 -0.51
N THR A 66 -0.77 5.31 -1.63
CA THR A 66 -0.26 5.79 -2.92
C THR A 66 0.09 7.27 -2.87
N LEU A 67 -0.80 8.12 -2.37
CA LEU A 67 -0.57 9.56 -2.25
C LEU A 67 0.63 9.88 -1.35
N GLN A 68 0.78 9.14 -0.25
CA GLN A 68 1.92 9.33 0.65
C GLN A 68 3.23 8.98 -0.05
N LEU A 69 3.31 7.82 -0.71
CA LEU A 69 4.49 7.44 -1.48
C LEU A 69 4.80 8.45 -2.60
N MET A 70 3.80 8.93 -3.33
CA MET A 70 3.99 9.96 -4.34
C MET A 70 4.62 11.23 -3.76
N ARG A 71 4.19 11.67 -2.56
CA ARG A 71 4.76 12.82 -1.85
C ARG A 71 6.19 12.56 -1.40
N ASP A 72 6.50 11.38 -0.88
CA ASP A 72 7.85 11.00 -0.47
C ASP A 72 8.84 11.05 -1.64
N PHE A 73 8.35 10.77 -2.86
CA PHE A 73 9.12 10.91 -4.10
C PHE A 73 8.95 12.28 -4.76
N GLY A 74 8.49 13.31 -4.04
CA GLY A 74 8.47 14.70 -4.46
C GLY A 74 7.28 15.15 -5.31
N ALA A 75 6.32 14.25 -5.60
CA ALA A 75 5.12 14.65 -6.32
C ALA A 75 4.15 15.44 -5.42
N GLN A 76 3.44 16.38 -6.02
CA GLN A 76 2.37 17.12 -5.34
C GLN A 76 1.02 16.48 -5.67
N ALA A 77 0.52 15.67 -4.73
CA ALA A 77 -0.74 14.95 -4.88
C ALA A 77 -1.49 14.92 -3.55
N ASP A 78 -2.75 15.37 -3.56
CA ASP A 78 -3.54 15.41 -2.33
C ASP A 78 -5.06 15.41 -2.60
N TRP A 79 -5.81 15.06 -1.56
CA TRP A 79 -7.25 15.26 -1.51
C TRP A 79 -7.57 16.76 -1.44
N VAL A 80 -8.43 17.25 -2.33
CA VAL A 80 -8.97 18.62 -2.27
C VAL A 80 -10.39 18.66 -1.72
N SER A 81 -11.08 17.52 -1.73
CA SER A 81 -12.36 17.26 -1.05
C SER A 81 -12.45 15.78 -0.69
N GLU A 82 -13.53 15.34 -0.08
CA GLU A 82 -13.73 13.93 0.29
C GLU A 82 -13.76 12.97 -0.91
N ASP A 83 -14.05 13.49 -2.09
CA ASP A 83 -14.27 12.74 -3.34
C ASP A 83 -13.38 13.19 -4.49
N CYS A 84 -12.48 14.15 -4.27
CA CYS A 84 -11.64 14.70 -5.33
C CYS A 84 -10.16 14.76 -4.93
N ILE A 85 -9.32 14.24 -5.82
CA ILE A 85 -7.86 14.27 -5.68
C ILE A 85 -7.27 15.08 -6.82
N THR A 86 -6.28 15.92 -6.50
CA THR A 86 -5.48 16.62 -7.52
C THR A 86 -4.04 16.16 -7.49
N VAL A 87 -3.46 16.04 -8.68
CA VAL A 87 -2.06 15.77 -8.90
C VAL A 87 -1.50 16.88 -9.78
N SER A 88 -0.53 17.62 -9.25
CA SER A 88 0.16 18.66 -10.02
C SER A 88 1.20 18.06 -10.98
N PRO A 89 1.43 18.68 -12.16
CA PRO A 89 2.55 18.30 -13.00
C PRO A 89 3.88 18.61 -12.31
N GLY A 90 4.91 17.80 -12.52
CA GLY A 90 6.24 18.03 -11.92
C GLY A 90 7.14 16.80 -11.93
N GLY A 91 6.57 15.62 -12.11
CA GLY A 91 7.33 14.36 -12.10
C GLY A 91 7.73 13.94 -10.69
N TYR A 92 8.74 13.08 -10.62
CA TYR A 92 9.28 12.51 -9.38
C TYR A 92 10.74 12.89 -9.18
N THR A 93 11.19 12.87 -7.93
CA THR A 93 12.59 13.03 -7.56
C THR A 93 13.19 11.70 -7.13
N ASP A 94 14.46 11.50 -7.43
CA ASP A 94 15.21 10.34 -6.94
C ASP A 94 15.41 10.46 -5.43
N THR A 95 14.84 9.52 -4.68
CA THR A 95 14.81 9.55 -3.21
C THR A 95 15.15 8.17 -2.67
N PRO A 96 16.14 8.01 -1.77
CA PRO A 96 16.37 6.75 -1.09
C PRO A 96 15.12 6.29 -0.33
N PHE A 97 14.69 5.06 -0.58
CA PHE A 97 13.49 4.52 0.03
C PHE A 97 13.70 3.07 0.46
N THR A 98 13.24 2.73 1.66
CA THR A 98 13.25 1.35 2.15
C THR A 98 11.85 0.79 2.05
N VAL A 99 11.71 -0.29 1.27
CA VAL A 99 10.43 -0.97 1.11
C VAL A 99 10.12 -1.75 2.39
N GLU A 100 8.99 -1.45 2.98
CA GLU A 100 8.44 -2.18 4.13
C GLU A 100 7.91 -3.56 3.71
N SER A 101 7.98 -4.54 4.62
CA SER A 101 7.32 -5.83 4.43
C SER A 101 5.80 -5.69 4.43
N ASP A 102 5.12 -6.64 3.79
CA ASP A 102 3.68 -6.62 3.57
C ASP A 102 2.90 -6.98 4.84
N TRP A 103 2.16 -6.02 5.38
CA TRP A 103 1.28 -6.21 6.53
C TRP A 103 0.09 -7.14 6.25
N SER A 104 -0.40 -7.17 5.00
CA SER A 104 -1.45 -8.13 4.61
C SER A 104 -0.91 -9.57 4.71
N ALA A 105 0.32 -9.81 4.27
CA ALA A 105 0.98 -11.11 4.42
C ALA A 105 1.24 -11.44 5.89
N ALA A 106 1.60 -10.46 6.72
CA ALA A 106 1.79 -10.64 8.15
C ALA A 106 0.50 -11.12 8.86
N SER A 107 -0.68 -10.67 8.40
CA SER A 107 -1.97 -11.04 9.00
C SER A 107 -2.25 -12.55 8.98
N TYR A 108 -1.73 -13.28 8.00
CA TYR A 108 -1.87 -14.76 7.96
C TYR A 108 -1.10 -15.43 9.08
N TRP A 109 0.06 -14.90 9.45
CA TRP A 109 0.84 -15.41 10.57
C TRP A 109 0.13 -15.14 11.90
N TYR A 110 -0.43 -13.95 12.10
CA TYR A 110 -1.26 -13.64 13.26
C TYR A 110 -2.46 -14.59 13.39
N GLN A 111 -3.14 -14.86 12.27
CA GLN A 111 -4.27 -15.78 12.26
C GLN A 111 -3.86 -17.20 12.63
N MET A 112 -2.75 -17.71 12.11
CA MET A 112 -2.23 -19.03 12.48
C MET A 112 -1.91 -19.12 13.97
N MET A 113 -1.24 -18.11 14.52
CA MET A 113 -0.92 -18.04 15.94
C MET A 113 -2.18 -18.01 16.81
N ALA A 114 -3.20 -17.27 16.42
CA ALA A 114 -4.47 -17.20 17.13
C ALA A 114 -5.22 -18.56 17.14
N ILE A 115 -5.17 -19.30 16.03
CA ILE A 115 -5.79 -20.63 15.92
C ILE A 115 -5.07 -21.66 16.82
N GLU A 116 -3.75 -21.62 16.86
CA GLU A 116 -2.93 -22.51 17.69
C GLU A 116 -3.01 -22.18 19.19
N GLY A 117 -3.71 -21.10 19.57
CA GLY A 117 -3.82 -20.67 20.96
C GLY A 117 -2.49 -20.18 21.54
N ILE A 118 -1.55 -19.82 20.70
CA ILE A 118 -0.26 -19.25 21.11
C ILE A 118 -0.54 -17.85 21.69
N LYS A 119 -0.38 -17.71 23.00
CA LYS A 119 -0.53 -16.41 23.65
C LYS A 119 0.61 -15.51 23.23
N ASN A 120 0.27 -14.44 22.52
CA ASN A 120 1.20 -13.43 22.04
C ASN A 120 1.82 -12.67 23.21
N GLU A 121 2.99 -13.05 23.69
CA GLU A 121 3.72 -12.20 24.62
C GLU A 121 4.73 -11.29 23.94
N LYS A 122 5.11 -11.44 22.70
CA LYS A 122 6.03 -10.48 22.03
C LYS A 122 6.03 -10.58 20.52
N ILE A 123 5.18 -9.80 19.85
CA ILE A 123 5.49 -9.39 18.49
C ILE A 123 6.31 -8.10 18.59
N LYS A 124 7.61 -8.22 18.49
CA LYS A 124 8.49 -7.06 18.42
C LYS A 124 8.66 -6.66 16.96
N GLY A 125 7.99 -5.57 16.55
CA GLY A 125 8.45 -4.79 15.41
C GLY A 125 9.83 -4.23 15.76
N GLY A 126 10.89 -4.85 15.25
CA GLY A 126 12.26 -4.47 15.62
C GLY A 126 13.00 -3.89 14.43
N ASP A 127 13.33 -2.62 14.51
CA ASP A 127 14.47 -2.04 13.80
C ASP A 127 15.77 -2.75 14.25
N ARG A 128 16.65 -3.08 13.32
CA ARG A 128 17.85 -3.88 13.50
C ARG A 128 18.94 -3.17 14.33
N SER A 129 18.67 -2.72 15.55
CA SER A 129 19.72 -2.18 16.41
C SER A 129 19.52 -2.51 17.89
N SER A 130 19.64 -3.76 18.26
CA SER A 130 20.20 -4.18 19.57
C SER A 130 19.83 -5.63 19.92
N ALA A 131 20.67 -6.57 19.50
CA ALA A 131 20.75 -7.86 20.16
C ALA A 131 21.54 -7.67 21.45
N LYS A 132 20.91 -7.89 22.60
CA LYS A 132 21.60 -8.23 23.85
C LYS A 132 20.97 -9.47 24.43
N GLU A 133 21.77 -10.51 24.45
CA GLU A 133 21.55 -11.75 25.17
C GLU A 133 21.41 -11.51 26.66
N SER A 134 20.44 -12.17 27.31
CA SER A 134 20.50 -12.46 28.73
C SER A 134 20.01 -13.88 28.96
N GLU A 135 20.96 -14.75 29.28
CA GLU A 135 20.73 -16.07 29.87
C GLU A 135 20.14 -15.90 31.28
N ASP A 136 19.07 -16.59 31.58
CA ASP A 136 18.98 -17.35 32.86
C ASP A 136 17.85 -18.40 32.82
N SER A 137 18.06 -19.44 33.53
CA SER A 137 17.68 -20.83 33.44
C SER A 137 16.37 -21.23 34.13
N THR A 138 15.79 -22.32 33.62
CA THR A 138 14.95 -23.35 34.26
C THR A 138 13.54 -22.98 34.72
N LYS A 139 12.57 -23.33 33.87
CA LYS A 139 11.26 -23.93 34.26
C LYS A 139 10.57 -24.48 33.00
N GLU A 140 9.96 -25.65 33.14
CA GLU A 140 9.16 -26.45 32.20
C GLU A 140 8.89 -25.81 30.83
N GLU A 141 9.48 -26.41 29.77
CA GLU A 141 9.34 -26.02 28.39
C GLU A 141 7.89 -26.24 27.90
N ALA A 142 7.03 -25.27 28.12
CA ALA A 142 5.95 -25.02 27.20
C ALA A 142 6.63 -24.49 25.92
N HIS A 143 6.63 -25.25 24.84
CA HIS A 143 7.10 -24.80 23.54
C HIS A 143 6.27 -23.59 23.09
N THR A 144 6.66 -22.40 23.50
CA THR A 144 6.14 -21.16 22.93
C THR A 144 6.92 -20.93 21.64
N ALA A 145 6.30 -21.25 20.51
CA ALA A 145 6.85 -20.89 19.22
C ALA A 145 6.85 -19.35 19.12
N GLU A 146 8.02 -18.73 19.08
CA GLU A 146 8.19 -17.30 18.82
C GLU A 146 8.32 -17.12 17.31
N ILE A 147 7.47 -16.26 16.72
CA ILE A 147 7.56 -15.90 15.31
C ILE A 147 8.00 -14.45 15.22
N GLU A 148 9.15 -14.21 14.60
CA GLU A 148 9.65 -12.89 14.30
C GLU A 148 9.28 -12.50 12.86
N LEU A 149 8.51 -11.42 12.70
CA LEU A 149 8.14 -10.87 11.39
C LEU A 149 9.05 -9.66 11.10
N LEU A 150 10.01 -9.86 10.21
CA LEU A 150 11.04 -8.85 9.91
C LEU A 150 10.54 -7.82 8.88
N GLY A 151 11.02 -6.58 9.03
CA GLY A 151 10.80 -5.52 8.05
C GLY A 151 9.43 -4.88 8.09
N LEU A 152 8.65 -5.10 9.14
CA LEU A 152 7.41 -4.39 9.42
C LEU A 152 7.73 -3.12 10.23
N PHE A 153 7.19 -1.97 9.80
CA PHE A 153 7.46 -0.69 10.45
C PHE A 153 6.37 -0.35 11.47
N ALA A 154 6.77 0.20 12.62
CA ALA A 154 5.84 0.63 13.65
C ALA A 154 4.90 1.77 13.17
N HIS A 155 5.38 2.60 12.24
CA HIS A 155 4.62 3.66 11.58
C HIS A 155 4.49 3.33 10.10
N SER A 156 3.55 2.45 9.79
CA SER A 156 3.32 1.97 8.43
C SER A 156 2.30 2.84 7.69
N TYR A 157 2.54 3.02 6.37
CA TYR A 157 1.53 3.58 5.47
C TYR A 157 0.46 2.55 5.08
N GLN A 158 0.73 1.26 5.29
CA GLN A 158 -0.21 0.18 5.00
C GLN A 158 -1.34 0.17 6.04
N GLY A 159 -2.59 0.29 5.59
CA GLY A 159 -3.75 0.32 6.49
C GLY A 159 -3.91 -0.96 7.32
N ASP A 160 -3.42 -2.08 6.80
CA ASP A 160 -3.49 -3.40 7.44
C ASP A 160 -2.58 -3.52 8.67
N SER A 161 -1.64 -2.60 8.87
CA SER A 161 -0.78 -2.53 10.06
C SER A 161 -1.59 -2.41 11.36
N ARG A 162 -2.79 -1.84 11.29
CA ARG A 162 -3.70 -1.75 12.44
C ARG A 162 -4.22 -3.11 12.92
N GLY A 163 -4.14 -4.14 12.07
CA GLY A 163 -4.46 -5.50 12.47
C GLY A 163 -3.62 -6.01 13.65
N ALA A 164 -2.36 -5.56 13.75
CA ALA A 164 -1.46 -5.92 14.84
C ALA A 164 -1.95 -5.44 16.24
N GLU A 165 -2.83 -4.45 16.29
CA GLU A 165 -3.40 -3.95 17.54
C GLU A 165 -4.53 -4.86 18.09
N VAL A 166 -5.02 -5.77 17.24
CA VAL A 166 -6.17 -6.64 17.55
C VAL A 166 -5.72 -8.02 18.03
N PHE A 167 -4.55 -8.47 17.64
CA PHE A 167 -3.94 -9.76 17.98
C PHE A 167 -2.87 -9.61 19.05
#